data_a5de5323dcab04046f251630fd4c6ff1
#
_entry.id   a5de5323dcab04046f251630fd4c6ff1
#
_cell.length_a   1.000
_cell.length_b   1.000
_cell.length_c   1.000
_cell.angle_alpha   90.00
_cell.angle_beta   90.00
_cell.angle_gamma   90.00
#
_symmetry.space_group_name_H-M   'P 1'
#
loop_
_entity.id
_entity.type
_entity.pdbx_description
1 polymer ?
#
loop_
_entity_poly.entity_id
_entity_poly.type
_entity_poly.pdbx_seq_one_letter_code
_entity_poly.pdbx_strand_id
1 'polypeptide(L)'
;MKKALRKTANIMAGFFTLIVSLFTLTSCQADDAISRDYRCFFIFDTSLHPLPCQLTGILGNTGHFCTIEASHRDGYRQLNTVRNFDGNAETILITTAKENQPGIALGANNRIIVGTSSYDFVLIAYDGQCANCLSNFGGTSYPLSWEQGGQRLHCARCGRSYDVNNGVVAAGDPGRHLLRYMAALDGPVLRVWN
;
A
#
# COMPACT_ATOMS: atom_id res chain seq x y z
N MET A 1 6.33 65.31 9.30
CA MET A 1 6.66 64.24 8.30
C MET A 1 7.25 62.97 8.89
N LYS A 2 8.22 62.99 9.83
CA LYS A 2 8.87 61.77 10.35
C LYS A 2 7.97 60.80 11.16
N LYS A 3 6.87 61.25 11.80
CA LYS A 3 5.93 60.40 12.54
C LYS A 3 4.97 59.60 11.65
N ALA A 4 4.62 60.14 10.48
CA ALA A 4 3.74 59.42 9.55
C ALA A 4 4.46 58.27 8.84
N LEU A 5 5.73 58.49 8.46
CA LEU A 5 6.57 57.45 7.82
C LEU A 5 6.81 56.22 8.76
N ARG A 6 6.95 56.45 10.08
CA ARG A 6 7.14 55.36 11.04
C ARG A 6 5.87 54.50 11.24
N LYS A 7 4.68 55.13 11.15
CA LYS A 7 3.40 54.39 11.26
C LYS A 7 3.16 53.48 10.05
N THR A 8 3.46 53.99 8.84
CA THR A 8 3.29 53.15 7.62
C THR A 8 4.30 52.02 7.54
N ALA A 9 5.56 52.23 7.98
CA ALA A 9 6.55 51.16 8.05
C ALA A 9 6.17 50.03 9.02
N ASN A 10 5.59 50.35 10.17
CA ASN A 10 5.13 49.36 11.15
C ASN A 10 3.89 48.58 10.68
N ILE A 11 2.99 49.21 9.90
CA ILE A 11 1.82 48.55 9.32
C ILE A 11 2.26 47.59 8.21
N MET A 12 3.19 47.98 7.35
CA MET A 12 3.73 47.08 6.32
C MET A 12 4.53 45.93 6.88
N ALA A 13 5.32 46.12 7.95
CA ALA A 13 6.03 45.05 8.64
C ALA A 13 5.06 44.04 9.30
N GLY A 14 3.94 44.52 9.89
CA GLY A 14 2.92 43.67 10.47
C GLY A 14 2.17 42.84 9.43
N PHE A 15 1.92 43.41 8.25
CA PHE A 15 1.27 42.69 7.15
C PHE A 15 2.18 41.62 6.54
N PHE A 16 3.48 41.90 6.43
CA PHE A 16 4.45 40.96 5.90
C PHE A 16 4.68 39.75 6.84
N THR A 17 4.71 39.97 8.15
CA THR A 17 4.79 38.90 9.14
C THR A 17 3.52 38.04 9.18
N LEU A 18 2.32 38.62 8.98
CA LEU A 18 1.08 37.89 8.92
C LEU A 18 0.98 37.00 7.67
N ILE A 19 1.46 37.48 6.53
CA ILE A 19 1.48 36.71 5.26
C ILE A 19 2.47 35.55 5.35
N VAL A 20 3.64 35.75 5.92
CA VAL A 20 4.66 34.71 6.10
C VAL A 20 4.17 33.60 7.04
N SER A 21 3.43 33.94 8.11
CA SER A 21 2.88 32.91 9.01
C SER A 21 1.71 32.12 8.41
N LEU A 22 1.01 32.64 7.39
CA LEU A 22 -0.04 31.89 6.69
C LEU A 22 0.52 30.80 5.74
N PHE A 23 1.77 30.97 5.26
CA PHE A 23 2.38 29.98 4.36
C PHE A 23 3.06 28.80 5.07
N THR A 24 3.18 28.85 6.40
CA THR A 24 3.81 27.75 7.16
C THR A 24 2.84 26.66 7.62
N LEU A 25 1.54 26.76 7.29
CA LEU A 25 0.53 25.76 7.66
C LEU A 25 0.19 24.77 6.52
N THR A 26 1.01 24.70 5.47
CA THR A 26 0.98 23.50 4.63
C THR A 26 1.59 22.36 5.42
N SER A 27 0.77 21.77 6.29
CA SER A 27 1.02 20.46 6.86
C SER A 27 1.31 19.51 5.69
N CYS A 28 2.54 19.08 5.56
CA CYS A 28 2.86 17.87 4.82
C CYS A 28 2.06 16.76 5.51
N GLN A 29 0.89 16.44 5.01
CA GLN A 29 0.26 15.18 5.37
C GLN A 29 1.25 14.12 4.94
N ALA A 30 1.82 13.40 5.90
CA ALA A 30 2.61 12.22 5.63
C ALA A 30 1.64 11.19 5.05
N ASP A 31 1.59 11.11 3.71
CA ASP A 31 0.75 10.17 2.96
C ASP A 31 1.21 8.70 3.14
N ASP A 32 2.23 8.48 3.95
CA ASP A 32 2.77 7.17 4.31
C ASP A 32 2.17 6.57 5.59
N ALA A 33 1.05 7.09 6.07
CA ALA A 33 0.42 6.57 7.27
C ALA A 33 -0.02 5.11 7.08
N ILE A 34 0.42 4.25 8.00
CA ILE A 34 -0.04 2.85 8.06
C ILE A 34 -1.54 2.84 8.33
N SER A 35 -2.29 2.19 7.45
CA SER A 35 -3.74 2.07 7.57
C SER A 35 -4.11 1.11 8.69
N ARG A 36 -5.14 1.49 9.46
CA ARG A 36 -5.77 0.66 10.48
C ARG A 36 -7.23 0.33 10.14
N ASP A 37 -7.68 0.66 8.93
CA ASP A 37 -9.06 0.52 8.51
C ASP A 37 -9.48 -0.96 8.44
N TYR A 38 -8.57 -1.82 8.00
CA TYR A 38 -8.79 -3.26 7.86
C TYR A 38 -7.63 -4.01 8.48
N ARG A 39 -7.95 -5.02 9.29
CA ARG A 39 -6.94 -5.83 9.96
C ARG A 39 -6.08 -6.57 8.95
N CYS A 40 -4.77 -6.42 9.08
CA CYS A 40 -3.78 -7.22 8.38
C CYS A 40 -2.86 -7.90 9.39
N PHE A 41 -2.72 -9.21 9.28
CA PHE A 41 -1.72 -10.00 10.00
C PHE A 41 -1.42 -11.23 9.16
N PHE A 42 -0.33 -11.19 8.43
CA PHE A 42 0.09 -12.24 7.50
C PHE A 42 1.53 -12.64 7.79
N ILE A 43 1.79 -13.94 7.74
CA ILE A 43 3.12 -14.53 7.92
C ILE A 43 3.34 -15.55 6.81
N PHE A 44 4.52 -15.51 6.19
CA PHE A 44 4.94 -16.46 5.18
C PHE A 44 6.43 -16.77 5.37
N ASP A 45 6.78 -18.06 5.47
CA ASP A 45 8.14 -18.52 5.71
C ASP A 45 8.74 -19.07 4.41
N THR A 46 9.63 -18.30 3.77
CA THR A 46 10.25 -18.67 2.51
C THR A 46 11.09 -19.93 2.59
N SER A 47 11.56 -20.33 3.79
CA SER A 47 12.31 -21.58 3.97
C SER A 47 11.41 -22.82 3.83
N LEU A 48 10.10 -22.68 4.07
CA LEU A 48 9.11 -23.72 3.86
C LEU A 48 8.60 -23.76 2.41
N HIS A 49 8.77 -22.67 1.69
CA HIS A 49 8.36 -22.49 0.30
C HIS A 49 9.54 -22.01 -0.55
N PRO A 50 10.57 -22.87 -0.75
CA PRO A 50 11.75 -22.46 -1.52
C PRO A 50 11.44 -22.23 -3.00
N LEU A 51 12.40 -21.66 -3.73
CA LEU A 51 12.29 -21.54 -5.18
C LEU A 51 11.98 -22.92 -5.82
N PRO A 52 11.08 -22.97 -6.81
CA PRO A 52 10.59 -21.87 -7.66
C PRO A 52 9.32 -21.15 -7.16
N CYS A 53 8.94 -21.23 -5.88
CA CYS A 53 7.78 -20.53 -5.35
C CYS A 53 7.81 -19.04 -5.73
N GLN A 54 6.74 -18.56 -6.35
CA GLN A 54 6.67 -17.20 -6.89
C GLN A 54 6.78 -16.13 -5.82
N LEU A 55 6.09 -16.30 -4.69
CA LEU A 55 6.13 -15.33 -3.61
C LEU A 55 7.53 -15.21 -3.02
N THR A 56 8.23 -16.33 -2.84
CA THR A 56 9.63 -16.32 -2.43
C THR A 56 10.51 -15.64 -3.46
N GLY A 57 10.26 -15.87 -4.75
CA GLY A 57 11.06 -15.33 -5.85
C GLY A 57 10.93 -13.83 -6.07
N ILE A 58 9.85 -13.18 -5.60
CA ILE A 58 9.70 -11.73 -5.73
C ILE A 58 10.38 -10.95 -4.60
N LEU A 59 10.57 -11.57 -3.44
CA LEU A 59 11.13 -10.90 -2.27
C LEU A 59 12.60 -10.53 -2.51
N GLY A 60 12.96 -9.28 -2.23
CA GLY A 60 14.29 -8.72 -2.46
C GLY A 60 14.58 -8.29 -3.90
N ASN A 61 13.68 -8.55 -4.85
CA ASN A 61 13.80 -8.08 -6.22
C ASN A 61 13.03 -6.78 -6.42
N THR A 62 13.73 -5.70 -6.73
CA THR A 62 13.15 -4.36 -6.88
C THR A 62 12.19 -4.29 -8.07
N GLY A 63 11.04 -3.61 -7.86
CA GLY A 63 9.99 -3.51 -8.87
C GLY A 63 9.14 -4.78 -9.02
N HIS A 64 9.45 -5.85 -8.27
CA HIS A 64 8.70 -7.08 -8.27
C HIS A 64 7.65 -7.08 -7.16
N PHE A 65 6.40 -7.27 -7.53
CA PHE A 65 5.25 -7.31 -6.65
C PHE A 65 4.39 -8.53 -6.94
N CYS A 66 3.62 -8.93 -5.94
CA CYS A 66 2.67 -10.03 -6.05
C CYS A 66 1.37 -9.67 -5.33
N THR A 67 0.23 -9.96 -5.96
CA THR A 67 -1.04 -10.03 -5.23
C THR A 67 -1.10 -11.35 -4.50
N ILE A 68 -1.60 -11.35 -3.27
CA ILE A 68 -1.80 -12.53 -2.44
C ILE A 68 -3.25 -12.52 -1.99
N GLU A 69 -4.01 -13.53 -2.38
CA GLU A 69 -5.39 -13.71 -1.95
C GLU A 69 -5.53 -15.02 -1.20
N ALA A 70 -6.01 -14.93 0.04
CA ALA A 70 -6.22 -16.12 0.87
C ALA A 70 -7.61 -16.71 0.64
N SER A 71 -7.64 -18.01 0.38
CA SER A 71 -8.85 -18.83 0.31
C SER A 71 -8.70 -20.09 1.17
N HIS A 72 -9.76 -20.85 1.32
CA HIS A 72 -9.73 -22.15 2.00
C HIS A 72 -10.30 -23.21 1.07
N ARG A 73 -9.61 -24.33 0.98
CA ARG A 73 -10.06 -25.51 0.26
C ARG A 73 -9.69 -26.76 1.05
N ASP A 74 -10.66 -27.65 1.21
CA ASP A 74 -10.51 -28.95 1.89
C ASP A 74 -9.89 -28.83 3.31
N GLY A 75 -10.23 -27.75 4.03
CA GLY A 75 -9.74 -27.48 5.39
C GLY A 75 -8.37 -26.80 5.45
N TYR A 76 -7.70 -26.58 4.33
CA TYR A 76 -6.40 -25.91 4.26
C TYR A 76 -6.52 -24.50 3.69
N ARG A 77 -5.68 -23.59 4.20
CA ARG A 77 -5.50 -22.28 3.60
C ARG A 77 -4.70 -22.41 2.32
N GLN A 78 -5.16 -21.70 1.29
CA GLN A 78 -4.45 -21.54 0.03
C GLN A 78 -4.16 -20.06 -0.20
N LEU A 79 -2.98 -19.75 -0.71
CA LEU A 79 -2.62 -18.42 -1.18
C LEU A 79 -2.61 -18.46 -2.72
N ASN A 80 -3.53 -17.73 -3.33
CA ASN A 80 -3.52 -17.51 -4.77
C ASN A 80 -2.70 -16.25 -5.03
N THR A 81 -1.61 -16.39 -5.75
CA THR A 81 -0.65 -15.32 -6.02
C THR A 81 -0.61 -15.00 -7.50
N VAL A 82 -0.43 -13.70 -7.85
CA VAL A 82 -0.23 -13.26 -9.24
C VAL A 82 0.88 -12.23 -9.25
N ARG A 83 1.95 -12.51 -9.98
CA ARG A 83 3.09 -11.59 -10.14
C ARG A 83 2.75 -10.43 -11.07
N ASN A 84 3.37 -9.27 -10.79
CA ASN A 84 3.10 -8.05 -11.54
C ASN A 84 3.70 -8.07 -12.96
N PHE A 85 4.92 -8.55 -13.15
CA PHE A 85 5.70 -8.36 -14.37
C PHE A 85 5.33 -9.32 -15.51
N ASP A 86 4.79 -10.50 -15.22
CA ASP A 86 4.42 -11.51 -16.22
C ASP A 86 2.99 -12.04 -16.07
N GLY A 87 2.29 -11.64 -15.00
CA GLY A 87 0.92 -12.07 -14.70
C GLY A 87 0.79 -13.56 -14.35
N ASN A 88 1.90 -14.28 -14.16
CA ASN A 88 1.86 -15.69 -13.78
C ASN A 88 1.19 -15.86 -12.44
N ALA A 89 0.30 -16.83 -12.35
CA ALA A 89 -0.44 -17.20 -11.16
C ALA A 89 0.10 -18.51 -10.56
N GLU A 90 0.10 -18.60 -9.24
CA GLU A 90 0.45 -19.80 -8.49
C GLU A 90 -0.52 -19.95 -7.31
N THR A 91 -0.82 -21.21 -6.96
CA THR A 91 -1.53 -21.55 -5.72
C THR A 91 -0.59 -22.24 -4.77
N ILE A 92 -0.36 -21.63 -3.60
CA ILE A 92 0.52 -22.15 -2.55
C ILE A 92 -0.36 -22.72 -1.45
N LEU A 93 -0.17 -24.01 -1.13
CA LEU A 93 -0.89 -24.66 -0.02
C LEU A 93 -0.15 -24.39 1.28
N ILE A 94 -0.85 -23.85 2.27
CA ILE A 94 -0.32 -23.56 3.61
C ILE A 94 -0.67 -24.69 4.54
N THR A 95 0.32 -25.49 4.92
CA THR A 95 0.13 -26.68 5.76
C THR A 95 0.70 -26.56 7.16
N THR A 96 1.54 -25.54 7.43
CA THR A 96 2.20 -25.41 8.73
C THR A 96 1.33 -24.65 9.74
N ALA A 97 1.41 -25.07 11.01
CA ALA A 97 0.69 -24.39 12.10
C ALA A 97 1.13 -22.94 12.28
N LYS A 98 2.41 -22.61 12.00
CA LYS A 98 2.96 -21.27 12.10
C LYS A 98 2.29 -20.29 11.12
N GLU A 99 2.05 -20.73 9.89
CA GLU A 99 1.43 -19.91 8.84
C GLU A 99 -0.10 -20.00 8.85
N ASN A 100 -0.67 -21.00 9.57
CA ASN A 100 -2.11 -21.17 9.76
C ASN A 100 -2.61 -20.74 11.14
N GLN A 101 -1.79 -20.02 11.91
CA GLN A 101 -2.20 -19.60 13.26
C GLN A 101 -3.50 -18.79 13.26
N PRO A 102 -4.26 -18.83 14.37
CA PRO A 102 -5.45 -18.02 14.54
C PRO A 102 -5.15 -16.53 14.38
N GLY A 103 -6.04 -15.83 13.69
CA GLY A 103 -5.94 -14.38 13.53
C GLY A 103 -5.21 -13.90 12.27
N ILE A 104 -4.72 -14.79 11.42
CA ILE A 104 -4.28 -14.42 10.08
C ILE A 104 -5.43 -13.71 9.34
N ALA A 105 -5.13 -12.52 8.81
CA ALA A 105 -6.04 -11.69 8.05
C ALA A 105 -5.25 -10.92 6.99
N LEU A 106 -5.77 -10.81 5.79
CA LEU A 106 -5.13 -10.14 4.67
C LEU A 106 -5.96 -8.92 4.25
N GLY A 107 -6.10 -7.93 5.14
CA GLY A 107 -6.81 -6.69 4.86
C GLY A 107 -8.30 -6.87 4.56
N ALA A 108 -8.85 -5.95 3.78
CA ALA A 108 -10.20 -6.03 3.27
C ALA A 108 -10.33 -7.21 2.29
N ASN A 109 -11.30 -8.06 2.49
CA ASN A 109 -11.60 -9.17 1.59
C ASN A 109 -10.44 -10.16 1.34
N ASN A 110 -9.59 -10.40 2.35
CA ASN A 110 -8.50 -11.39 2.33
C ASN A 110 -7.52 -11.26 1.15
N ARG A 111 -7.19 -10.03 0.75
CA ARG A 111 -6.29 -9.77 -0.37
C ARG A 111 -5.32 -8.64 -0.04
N ILE A 112 -4.02 -8.90 -0.23
CA ILE A 112 -2.95 -7.91 -0.09
C ILE A 112 -2.05 -7.92 -1.32
N ILE A 113 -1.23 -6.88 -1.45
CA ILE A 113 -0.20 -6.74 -2.47
C ILE A 113 1.11 -6.51 -1.74
N VAL A 114 2.14 -7.27 -2.06
CA VAL A 114 3.46 -7.18 -1.42
C VAL A 114 4.55 -7.13 -2.48
N GLY A 115 5.59 -6.36 -2.26
CA GLY A 115 6.76 -6.33 -3.12
C GLY A 115 7.78 -5.29 -2.70
N THR A 116 8.87 -5.15 -3.45
CA THR A 116 9.95 -4.20 -3.18
C THR A 116 9.88 -3.05 -4.18
N SER A 117 9.69 -1.84 -3.68
CA SER A 117 9.64 -0.62 -4.49
C SER A 117 10.94 -0.43 -5.29
N SER A 118 10.81 0.01 -6.53
CA SER A 118 11.96 0.40 -7.37
C SER A 118 12.43 1.83 -7.11
N TYR A 119 11.70 2.62 -6.31
CA TYR A 119 12.06 4.01 -6.01
C TYR A 119 13.03 4.10 -4.84
N ASP A 120 12.76 3.39 -3.77
CA ASP A 120 13.49 3.48 -2.49
C ASP A 120 13.99 2.13 -1.97
N PHE A 121 13.74 1.04 -2.72
CA PHE A 121 14.16 -0.32 -2.39
C PHE A 121 13.55 -0.88 -1.09
N VAL A 122 12.45 -0.28 -0.64
CA VAL A 122 11.74 -0.68 0.58
C VAL A 122 10.71 -1.76 0.26
N LEU A 123 10.59 -2.74 1.16
CA LEU A 123 9.51 -3.71 1.13
C LEU A 123 8.20 -3.02 1.51
N ILE A 124 7.21 -3.12 0.64
CA ILE A 124 5.92 -2.46 0.77
C ILE A 124 4.80 -3.49 0.76
N ALA A 125 3.76 -3.21 1.53
CA ALA A 125 2.51 -3.96 1.46
C ALA A 125 1.32 -3.01 1.41
N TYR A 126 0.35 -3.35 0.57
CA TYR A 126 -0.93 -2.64 0.44
C TYR A 126 -2.11 -3.59 0.61
N ASP A 127 -3.26 -3.03 0.97
CA ASP A 127 -4.53 -3.72 0.77
C ASP A 127 -4.75 -4.01 -0.72
N GLY A 128 -5.25 -5.17 -1.05
CA GLY A 128 -5.52 -5.57 -2.45
C GLY A 128 -6.80 -4.97 -3.02
N GLN A 129 -7.48 -4.09 -2.28
CA GLN A 129 -8.74 -3.46 -2.66
C GLN A 129 -8.55 -1.95 -2.89
N CYS A 130 -9.39 -1.37 -3.73
CA CYS A 130 -9.36 0.04 -4.02
C CYS A 130 -9.79 0.89 -2.81
N ALA A 131 -8.89 1.68 -2.22
CA ALA A 131 -9.14 2.53 -1.06
C ALA A 131 -10.30 3.52 -1.26
N ASN A 132 -10.42 4.08 -2.47
CA ASN A 132 -11.48 5.02 -2.80
C ASN A 132 -12.86 4.34 -2.88
N CYS A 133 -12.94 3.13 -3.43
CA CYS A 133 -14.19 2.39 -3.48
C CYS A 133 -14.63 1.88 -2.11
N LEU A 134 -13.69 1.38 -1.30
CA LEU A 134 -13.95 1.00 0.09
C LEU A 134 -14.56 2.16 0.89
N SER A 135 -14.03 3.38 0.71
CA SER A 135 -14.51 4.58 1.40
C SER A 135 -15.87 5.07 0.88
N ASN A 136 -16.12 4.98 -0.44
CA ASN A 136 -17.24 5.68 -1.06
C ASN A 136 -18.50 4.82 -1.21
N PHE A 137 -18.34 3.50 -1.36
CA PHE A 137 -19.47 2.64 -1.71
C PHE A 137 -19.85 1.64 -0.61
N GLY A 138 -19.04 1.52 0.44
CA GLY A 138 -19.18 0.45 1.44
C GLY A 138 -18.85 -0.93 0.89
N GLY A 139 -18.94 -1.96 1.72
CA GLY A 139 -18.51 -3.32 1.37
C GLY A 139 -17.00 -3.46 1.32
N THR A 140 -16.49 -4.62 0.88
CA THR A 140 -15.05 -4.96 0.94
C THR A 140 -14.49 -5.52 -0.35
N SER A 141 -15.26 -5.62 -1.44
CA SER A 141 -14.84 -6.30 -2.67
C SER A 141 -14.70 -5.34 -3.85
N TYR A 142 -13.52 -4.71 -3.94
CA TYR A 142 -13.10 -3.82 -5.03
C TYR A 142 -11.67 -4.17 -5.45
N PRO A 143 -11.43 -5.39 -5.95
CA PRO A 143 -10.08 -5.89 -6.21
C PRO A 143 -9.35 -5.03 -7.23
N LEU A 144 -8.07 -4.81 -6.96
CA LEU A 144 -7.15 -4.17 -7.89
C LEU A 144 -6.54 -5.22 -8.82
N SER A 145 -6.31 -4.84 -10.07
CA SER A 145 -5.66 -5.67 -11.09
C SER A 145 -4.40 -5.01 -11.63
N TRP A 146 -3.45 -5.81 -12.09
CA TRP A 146 -2.22 -5.33 -12.71
C TRP A 146 -2.49 -4.66 -14.06
N GLU A 147 -1.80 -3.56 -14.29
CA GLU A 147 -1.87 -2.75 -15.51
C GLU A 147 -0.47 -2.23 -15.87
N GLN A 148 -0.27 -1.85 -17.14
CA GLN A 148 0.97 -1.28 -17.66
C GLN A 148 2.24 -2.09 -17.33
N GLY A 149 2.22 -3.38 -17.63
CA GLY A 149 3.35 -4.26 -17.35
C GLY A 149 3.65 -4.43 -15.86
N GLY A 150 2.62 -4.30 -15.03
CA GLY A 150 2.73 -4.47 -13.58
C GLY A 150 3.24 -3.26 -12.80
N GLN A 151 3.38 -2.10 -13.45
CA GLN A 151 3.80 -0.86 -12.79
C GLN A 151 2.64 -0.14 -12.11
N ARG A 152 1.40 -0.49 -12.45
CA ARG A 152 0.20 0.10 -11.89
C ARG A 152 -0.81 -0.93 -11.45
N LEU A 153 -1.67 -0.50 -10.54
CA LEU A 153 -2.82 -1.22 -10.03
C LEU A 153 -4.08 -0.49 -10.45
N HIS A 154 -4.96 -1.14 -11.19
CA HIS A 154 -6.20 -0.56 -11.72
C HIS A 154 -7.42 -1.02 -10.95
N CYS A 155 -8.35 -0.12 -10.71
CA CYS A 155 -9.68 -0.41 -10.17
C CYS A 155 -10.74 -0.35 -11.26
N ALA A 156 -11.29 -1.47 -11.66
CA ALA A 156 -12.34 -1.53 -12.68
C ALA A 156 -13.64 -0.79 -12.24
N ARG A 157 -13.88 -0.61 -10.93
CA ARG A 157 -15.10 0.04 -10.42
C ARG A 157 -15.09 1.55 -10.60
N CYS A 158 -13.96 2.23 -10.32
CA CYS A 158 -13.87 3.70 -10.35
C CYS A 158 -12.89 4.23 -11.41
N GLY A 159 -12.24 3.35 -12.17
CA GLY A 159 -11.30 3.73 -13.24
C GLY A 159 -9.98 4.32 -12.78
N ARG A 160 -9.70 4.36 -11.46
CA ARG A 160 -8.41 4.85 -10.95
C ARG A 160 -7.31 3.83 -11.14
N SER A 161 -6.13 4.32 -11.49
CA SER A 161 -4.90 3.53 -11.49
C SER A 161 -3.91 4.12 -10.49
N TYR A 162 -3.22 3.27 -9.76
CA TYR A 162 -2.29 3.61 -8.68
C TYR A 162 -0.88 3.18 -9.07
N ASP A 163 0.11 4.01 -8.78
CA ASP A 163 1.52 3.62 -8.87
C ASP A 163 1.83 2.59 -7.77
N VAL A 164 2.40 1.45 -8.14
CA VAL A 164 2.67 0.37 -7.19
C VAL A 164 3.79 0.70 -6.22
N ASN A 165 4.74 1.58 -6.58
CA ASN A 165 5.89 1.90 -5.75
C ASN A 165 5.59 2.82 -4.57
N ASN A 166 4.55 3.64 -4.67
CA ASN A 166 4.18 4.61 -3.62
C ASN A 166 2.67 4.63 -3.27
N GLY A 167 1.84 3.90 -4.02
CA GLY A 167 0.40 3.79 -3.76
C GLY A 167 -0.43 5.02 -4.13
N VAL A 168 0.15 6.05 -4.77
CA VAL A 168 -0.59 7.25 -5.17
C VAL A 168 -1.45 7.00 -6.39
N VAL A 169 -2.52 7.79 -6.55
CA VAL A 169 -3.33 7.77 -7.78
C VAL A 169 -2.50 8.36 -8.93
N ALA A 170 -2.17 7.53 -9.90
CA ALA A 170 -1.38 7.90 -11.08
C ALA A 170 -2.25 8.22 -12.30
N ALA A 171 -3.50 7.77 -12.34
CA ALA A 171 -4.47 8.12 -13.39
C ALA A 171 -5.91 8.01 -12.86
N GLY A 172 -6.82 8.74 -13.51
CA GLY A 172 -8.20 8.90 -13.08
C GLY A 172 -8.40 10.08 -12.14
N ASP A 173 -9.58 10.17 -11.49
CA ASP A 173 -9.89 11.25 -10.57
C ASP A 173 -8.97 11.24 -9.34
N PRO A 174 -8.55 12.40 -8.80
CA PRO A 174 -7.81 12.47 -7.54
C PRO A 174 -8.54 11.75 -6.41
N GLY A 175 -7.78 11.22 -5.45
CA GLY A 175 -8.38 10.51 -4.34
C GLY A 175 -7.35 9.98 -3.33
N ARG A 176 -7.83 9.11 -2.44
CA ARG A 176 -7.01 8.46 -1.42
C ARG A 176 -5.96 7.57 -2.07
N HIS A 177 -4.79 7.50 -1.45
CA HIS A 177 -3.74 6.52 -1.77
C HIS A 177 -4.20 5.11 -1.39
N LEU A 178 -3.47 4.09 -1.84
CA LEU A 178 -3.67 2.72 -1.38
C LEU A 178 -3.50 2.62 0.14
N LEU A 179 -4.28 1.75 0.77
CA LEU A 179 -4.14 1.47 2.20
C LEU A 179 -2.84 0.69 2.43
N ARG A 180 -1.88 1.32 3.09
CA ARG A 180 -0.54 0.78 3.33
C ARG A 180 -0.50 0.01 4.65
N TYR A 181 0.19 -1.12 4.65
CA TYR A 181 0.50 -1.94 5.82
C TYR A 181 2.00 -1.93 6.11
N MET A 182 2.38 -2.26 7.32
CA MET A 182 3.76 -2.54 7.66
C MET A 182 4.19 -3.86 7.01
N ALA A 183 5.40 -3.90 6.49
CA ALA A 183 5.99 -5.11 5.92
C ALA A 183 7.45 -5.24 6.34
N ALA A 184 7.88 -6.44 6.70
CA ALA A 184 9.27 -6.75 6.99
C ALA A 184 9.61 -8.18 6.56
N LEU A 185 10.85 -8.36 6.14
CA LEU A 185 11.47 -9.66 5.94
C LEU A 185 12.48 -9.87 7.06
N ASP A 186 12.16 -10.74 8.02
CA ASP A 186 12.98 -11.07 9.18
C ASP A 186 13.59 -12.47 8.97
N GLY A 187 14.83 -12.51 8.53
CA GLY A 187 15.42 -13.73 8.01
C GLY A 187 14.59 -14.29 6.85
N PRO A 188 14.11 -15.54 6.92
CA PRO A 188 13.28 -16.12 5.87
C PRO A 188 11.79 -15.76 6.01
N VAL A 189 11.38 -15.00 7.03
CA VAL A 189 9.98 -14.79 7.37
C VAL A 189 9.49 -13.43 6.91
N LEU A 190 8.63 -13.42 5.89
CA LEU A 190 7.84 -12.27 5.52
C LEU A 190 6.72 -12.07 6.54
N ARG A 191 6.59 -10.84 7.04
CA ARG A 191 5.48 -10.40 7.90
C ARG A 191 4.83 -9.17 7.30
N VAL A 192 3.50 -9.14 7.31
CA VAL A 192 2.71 -7.96 6.96
C VAL A 192 1.67 -7.74 8.05
N TRP A 193 1.58 -6.51 8.58
CA TRP A 193 0.68 -6.22 9.71
C TRP A 193 0.29 -4.75 9.78
N ASN A 194 -0.68 -4.44 10.66
CA ASN A 194 -1.05 -3.07 11.07
C ASN A 194 -1.46 -3.00 12.54
#